data_95ba65c31b923364458edea9bcee5536
#
_entry.id   95ba65c31b923364458edea9bcee5536
#
_cell.length_a   1.000
_cell.length_b   1.000
_cell.length_c   1.000
_cell.angle_alpha   90.00
_cell.angle_beta   90.00
_cell.angle_gamma   90.00
#
_symmetry.space_group_name_H-M   'P 1'
#
loop_
_entity.id
_entity.type
_entity.pdbx_description
1 polymer ?
#
loop_
_entity_poly.entity_id
_entity_poly.type
_entity_poly.pdbx_seq_one_letter_code
_entity_poly.pdbx_strand_id
1 'polypeptide(L)'
;MNSSELTELIKLAPHVYIIGNGGSYANAMHICNDLLSVGVRAYCIDPSTLTAFSNDYGYEKAFARWIGVVGERDDLLIALSGSGKSQNILKAILMAEARGMKVWREFGKPQNLNMQKAEEWQIELGHKVMMNLK
;
A
#
# COMPACT_ATOMS: atom_id res chain seq x y z
N MET A 1 10.24 -13.21 -2.14
CA MET A 1 8.93 -12.58 -2.32
C MET A 1 7.84 -13.53 -1.88
N ASN A 2 6.96 -13.09 -1.01
CA ASN A 2 5.97 -13.99 -0.43
C ASN A 2 4.54 -13.62 -0.83
N SER A 3 4.19 -13.95 -2.08
CA SER A 3 2.86 -13.69 -2.61
C SER A 3 1.78 -14.51 -1.89
N SER A 4 2.11 -15.71 -1.43
CA SER A 4 1.16 -16.57 -0.69
C SER A 4 0.78 -15.96 0.65
N GLU A 5 1.74 -15.44 1.40
CA GLU A 5 1.49 -14.79 2.68
C GLU A 5 0.64 -13.54 2.51
N LEU A 6 0.98 -12.70 1.53
CA LEU A 6 0.18 -11.50 1.24
C LEU A 6 -1.23 -11.87 0.80
N THR A 7 -1.37 -12.91 -0.03
CA THR A 7 -2.70 -13.38 -0.46
C THR A 7 -3.56 -13.76 0.74
N GLU A 8 -3.00 -14.48 1.71
CA GLU A 8 -3.75 -14.87 2.90
C GLU A 8 -4.15 -13.67 3.77
N LEU A 9 -3.27 -12.67 3.90
CA LEU A 9 -3.62 -11.44 4.61
C LEU A 9 -4.77 -10.70 3.93
N ILE A 10 -4.76 -10.65 2.60
CA ILE A 10 -5.83 -10.00 1.83
C ILE A 10 -7.17 -10.72 2.04
N LYS A 11 -7.16 -12.06 2.02
CA LYS A 11 -8.38 -12.84 2.22
C LYS A 11 -9.05 -12.58 3.57
N LEU A 12 -8.26 -12.27 4.59
CA LEU A 12 -8.75 -12.05 5.94
C LEU A 12 -9.18 -10.59 6.19
N ALA A 13 -8.72 -9.65 5.37
CA ALA A 13 -8.95 -8.23 5.62
C ALA A 13 -10.33 -7.79 5.12
N PRO A 14 -11.12 -7.08 5.93
CA PRO A 14 -12.37 -6.48 5.46
C PRO A 14 -12.14 -5.45 4.36
N HIS A 15 -11.07 -4.66 4.47
CA HIS A 15 -10.69 -3.65 3.49
C HIS A 15 -9.17 -3.63 3.34
N VAL A 16 -8.71 -3.34 2.14
CA VAL A 16 -7.27 -3.28 1.83
C VAL A 16 -6.95 -1.89 1.31
N TYR A 17 -5.97 -1.23 1.94
CA TYR A 17 -5.49 0.09 1.55
C TYR A 17 -4.07 -0.03 1.03
N ILE A 18 -3.76 0.64 -0.07
CA ILE A 18 -2.44 0.53 -0.70
C ILE A 18 -1.87 1.94 -0.85
N ILE A 19 -0.63 2.14 -0.38
CA ILE A 19 0.04 3.44 -0.46
C ILE A 19 1.42 3.29 -1.09
N GLY A 20 1.89 4.39 -1.67
CA GLY A 20 3.22 4.49 -2.27
C GLY A 20 3.45 5.89 -2.81
N ASN A 21 4.68 6.21 -3.16
CA ASN A 21 5.07 7.49 -3.74
C ASN A 21 5.52 7.32 -5.18
N GLY A 22 5.24 8.29 -6.04
CA GLY A 22 5.73 8.30 -7.42
C GLY A 22 5.35 7.04 -8.17
N GLY A 23 6.35 6.31 -8.68
CA GLY A 23 6.14 5.03 -9.36
C GLY A 23 5.47 4.00 -8.47
N SER A 24 5.78 4.00 -7.16
CA SER A 24 5.09 3.13 -6.21
C SER A 24 3.62 3.52 -6.04
N TYR A 25 3.29 4.81 -6.16
CA TYR A 25 1.88 5.23 -6.15
C TYR A 25 1.16 4.75 -7.41
N ALA A 26 1.81 4.85 -8.57
CA ALA A 26 1.25 4.30 -9.80
C ALA A 26 1.00 2.80 -9.67
N ASN A 27 1.95 2.06 -9.08
CA ASN A 27 1.79 0.63 -8.81
C ASN A 27 0.66 0.38 -7.80
N ALA A 28 0.54 1.21 -6.77
CA ALA A 28 -0.55 1.09 -5.79
C ALA A 28 -1.91 1.19 -6.47
N MET A 29 -2.07 2.14 -7.37
CA MET A 29 -3.33 2.29 -8.12
C MET A 29 -3.58 1.09 -9.04
N HIS A 30 -2.55 0.59 -9.70
CA HIS A 30 -2.66 -0.57 -10.59
C HIS A 30 -3.04 -1.82 -9.79
N ILE A 31 -2.36 -2.07 -8.67
CA ILE A 31 -2.65 -3.21 -7.80
C ILE A 31 -4.06 -3.12 -7.23
N CYS A 32 -4.48 -1.92 -6.85
CA CYS A 32 -5.83 -1.67 -6.37
C CYS A 32 -6.88 -2.10 -7.42
N ASN A 33 -6.67 -1.72 -8.68
CA ASN A 33 -7.55 -2.13 -9.77
C ASN A 33 -7.59 -3.64 -9.93
N ASP A 34 -6.43 -4.29 -9.89
CA ASP A 34 -6.34 -5.74 -10.02
C ASP A 34 -7.11 -6.44 -8.90
N LEU A 35 -6.96 -5.96 -7.67
CA LEU A 35 -7.66 -6.53 -6.52
C LEU A 35 -9.18 -6.32 -6.62
N LEU A 36 -9.62 -5.15 -7.04
CA LEU A 36 -11.03 -4.89 -7.27
C LEU A 36 -11.61 -5.85 -8.30
N SER A 37 -10.85 -6.15 -9.36
CA SER A 37 -11.32 -7.05 -10.43
C SER A 37 -11.55 -8.48 -9.96
N VAL A 38 -10.96 -8.89 -8.85
CA VAL A 38 -11.16 -10.21 -8.25
C VAL A 38 -11.99 -10.16 -6.97
N GLY A 39 -12.71 -9.07 -6.74
CA GLY A 39 -13.69 -8.96 -5.67
C GLY A 39 -13.17 -8.50 -4.32
N VAL A 40 -11.94 -8.02 -4.26
CA VAL A 40 -11.36 -7.47 -3.03
C VAL A 40 -11.76 -6.00 -2.86
N ARG A 41 -12.15 -5.62 -1.66
CA ARG A 41 -12.44 -4.21 -1.34
C ARG A 41 -11.13 -3.46 -1.12
N ALA A 42 -10.54 -2.98 -2.21
CA ALA A 42 -9.25 -2.32 -2.22
C ALA A 42 -9.40 -0.84 -2.51
N TYR A 43 -8.56 -0.02 -1.86
CA TYR A 43 -8.64 1.43 -1.94
C TYR A 43 -7.24 2.02 -2.04
N CYS A 44 -7.15 3.06 -2.86
CA CYS A 44 -5.95 3.88 -2.98
C CYS A 44 -6.37 5.32 -2.77
N ILE A 45 -5.53 6.15 -2.15
CA ILE A 45 -5.90 7.53 -1.90
C ILE A 45 -6.14 8.25 -3.23
N ASP A 46 -7.24 8.99 -3.31
CA ASP A 46 -7.53 9.80 -4.48
C ASP A 46 -6.48 10.92 -4.61
N PRO A 47 -6.00 11.23 -5.83
CA PRO A 47 -5.04 12.31 -6.01
C PRO A 47 -5.50 13.66 -5.46
N SER A 48 -6.78 13.97 -5.56
CA SER A 48 -7.33 15.21 -5.02
C SER A 48 -7.18 15.25 -3.49
N THR A 49 -7.53 14.16 -2.81
CA THR A 49 -7.37 14.07 -1.36
C THR A 49 -5.90 14.13 -0.97
N LEU A 50 -5.04 13.44 -1.72
CA LEU A 50 -3.59 13.45 -1.45
C LEU A 50 -3.03 14.86 -1.53
N THR A 51 -3.38 15.61 -2.58
CA THR A 51 -2.86 16.97 -2.72
C THR A 51 -3.47 17.93 -1.71
N ALA A 52 -4.75 17.80 -1.38
CA ALA A 52 -5.39 18.63 -0.35
C ALA A 52 -4.76 18.38 1.03
N PHE A 53 -4.61 17.12 1.43
CA PHE A 53 -4.01 16.78 2.72
C PHE A 53 -2.54 17.21 2.77
N SER A 54 -1.81 17.09 1.65
CA SER A 54 -0.42 17.53 1.58
C SER A 54 -0.31 19.04 1.77
N ASN A 55 -1.22 19.80 1.17
CA ASN A 55 -1.25 21.24 1.31
C ASN A 55 -1.60 21.66 2.75
N ASP A 56 -2.58 20.99 3.35
CA ASP A 56 -3.12 21.41 4.66
C ASP A 56 -2.29 20.89 5.84
N TYR A 57 -1.73 19.68 5.74
CA TYR A 57 -1.04 19.01 6.86
C TYR A 57 0.42 18.71 6.57
N GLY A 58 0.88 18.92 5.33
CA GLY A 58 2.20 18.55 4.88
C GLY A 58 2.21 17.17 4.25
N TYR A 59 3.03 17.01 3.21
CA TYR A 59 3.15 15.76 2.46
C TYR A 59 3.49 14.58 3.37
N GLU A 60 4.33 14.84 4.37
CA GLU A 60 4.79 13.84 5.32
C GLU A 60 3.64 13.20 6.10
N LYS A 61 2.54 13.92 6.30
CA LYS A 61 1.41 13.47 7.12
C LYS A 61 0.19 13.03 6.31
N ALA A 62 0.22 13.20 4.99
CA ALA A 62 -0.97 13.00 4.16
C ALA A 62 -1.50 11.58 4.22
N PHE A 63 -0.65 10.58 4.02
CA PHE A 63 -1.08 9.17 4.08
C PHE A 63 -1.53 8.77 5.48
N ALA A 64 -0.79 9.19 6.51
CA ALA A 64 -1.16 8.89 7.89
C ALA A 64 -2.52 9.49 8.25
N ARG A 65 -2.79 10.71 7.81
CA ARG A 65 -4.08 11.35 8.02
C ARG A 65 -5.22 10.55 7.37
N TRP A 66 -5.01 10.13 6.12
CA TRP A 66 -6.00 9.35 5.40
C TRP A 66 -6.29 8.03 6.10
N ILE A 67 -5.24 7.28 6.44
CA ILE A 67 -5.38 6.00 7.15
C ILE A 67 -6.06 6.20 8.51
N GLY A 68 -5.76 7.28 9.21
CA GLY A 68 -6.40 7.59 10.49
C GLY A 68 -7.91 7.82 10.39
N VAL A 69 -8.38 8.27 9.22
CA VAL A 69 -9.82 8.49 8.98
C VAL A 69 -10.51 7.22 8.49
N VAL A 70 -9.91 6.52 7.53
CA VAL A 70 -10.59 5.42 6.82
C VAL A 70 -10.28 4.05 7.40
N GLY A 71 -9.13 3.87 8.05
CA GLY A 71 -8.69 2.57 8.52
C GLY A 71 -9.45 2.10 9.75
N GLU A 72 -9.79 0.81 9.76
CA GLU A 72 -10.47 0.15 10.87
C GLU A 72 -9.66 -1.06 11.31
N ARG A 73 -9.96 -1.55 12.52
CA ARG A 73 -9.32 -2.74 13.07
C ARG A 73 -9.46 -3.91 12.09
N ASP A 74 -8.38 -4.66 11.93
CA ASP A 74 -8.24 -5.83 11.07
C ASP A 74 -8.19 -5.54 9.57
N ASP A 75 -8.31 -4.28 9.15
CA ASP A 75 -8.01 -3.88 7.78
C ASP A 75 -6.53 -4.10 7.49
N LEU A 76 -6.16 -4.14 6.22
CA LEU A 76 -4.77 -4.34 5.79
C LEU A 76 -4.26 -3.09 5.08
N LEU A 77 -3.08 -2.64 5.50
CA LEU A 77 -2.32 -1.64 4.76
C LEU A 77 -1.19 -2.32 4.01
N ILE A 78 -1.14 -2.15 2.70
CA ILE A 78 -0.01 -2.55 1.86
C ILE A 78 0.81 -1.30 1.59
N ALA A 79 2.03 -1.26 2.12
CA ALA A 79 2.91 -0.10 2.00
C ALA A 79 4.03 -0.41 1.02
N LEU A 80 4.05 0.31 -0.09
CA LEU A 80 5.05 0.15 -1.15
C LEU A 80 6.07 1.29 -1.07
N SER A 81 7.34 0.94 -0.95
CA SER A 81 8.44 1.92 -0.94
C SER A 81 9.70 1.27 -1.47
N GLY A 82 10.24 1.83 -2.55
CA GLY A 82 11.50 1.34 -3.11
C GLY A 82 12.68 1.54 -2.16
N SER A 83 12.68 2.60 -1.36
CA SER A 83 13.76 2.90 -0.41
C SER A 83 13.54 2.30 0.98
N GLY A 84 12.29 2.11 1.37
CA GLY A 84 11.93 1.73 2.72
C GLY A 84 12.13 2.85 3.75
N LYS A 85 12.44 4.07 3.31
CA LYS A 85 12.84 5.19 4.18
C LYS A 85 11.92 6.41 4.07
N SER A 86 10.91 6.37 3.23
CA SER A 86 10.03 7.54 3.02
C SER A 86 9.21 7.81 4.28
N GLN A 87 9.35 9.01 4.82
CA GLN A 87 8.73 9.38 6.10
C GLN A 87 7.20 9.32 6.06
N ASN A 88 6.59 9.74 4.96
CA ASN A 88 5.13 9.66 4.83
C ASN A 88 4.62 8.21 4.88
N ILE A 89 5.37 7.27 4.30
CA ILE A 89 5.04 5.85 4.34
C ILE A 89 5.20 5.31 5.76
N LEU A 90 6.32 5.61 6.41
CA LEU A 90 6.58 5.13 7.78
C LEU A 90 5.54 5.68 8.77
N LYS A 91 5.13 6.94 8.63
CA LYS A 91 4.08 7.51 9.49
C LYS A 91 2.73 6.87 9.26
N ALA A 92 2.39 6.54 8.02
CA ALA A 92 1.16 5.82 7.72
C ALA A 92 1.16 4.43 8.34
N ILE A 93 2.30 3.74 8.32
CA ILE A 93 2.45 2.42 8.96
C ILE A 93 2.19 2.53 10.46
N LEU A 94 2.78 3.52 11.12
CA LEU A 94 2.56 3.73 12.57
C LEU A 94 1.08 4.02 12.86
N MET A 95 0.43 4.82 12.03
CA MET A 95 -1.00 5.10 12.19
C MET A 95 -1.84 3.84 12.01
N ALA A 96 -1.53 3.04 11.00
CA ALA A 96 -2.25 1.79 10.76
C ALA A 96 -2.14 0.85 11.97
N GLU A 97 -0.93 0.71 12.52
CA GLU A 97 -0.70 -0.12 13.70
C GLU A 97 -1.48 0.41 14.90
N ALA A 98 -1.50 1.72 15.09
CA ALA A 98 -2.27 2.35 16.17
C ALA A 98 -3.79 2.13 16.02
N ARG A 99 -4.27 1.97 14.79
CA ARG A 99 -5.68 1.68 14.49
C ARG A 99 -6.03 0.20 14.59
N GLY A 100 -5.06 -0.66 14.86
CA GLY A 100 -5.28 -2.11 14.92
C GLY A 100 -5.32 -2.79 13.56
N MET A 101 -4.79 -2.14 12.55
CA MET A 101 -4.67 -2.72 11.20
C MET A 101 -3.46 -3.63 11.11
N LYS A 102 -3.51 -4.57 10.18
CA LYS A 102 -2.32 -5.32 9.77
C LYS A 102 -1.58 -4.54 8.70
N VAL A 103 -0.27 -4.76 8.62
CA VAL A 103 0.59 -4.05 7.67
C VAL A 103 1.45 -5.04 6.91
N TRP A 104 1.44 -4.93 5.59
CA TRP A 104 2.38 -5.59 4.71
C TRP A 104 3.38 -4.55 4.21
N ARG A 105 4.64 -4.73 4.56
CA ARG A 105 5.72 -3.84 4.15
C ARG A 105 6.52 -4.52 3.08
N GLU A 106 6.51 -3.99 1.88
CA GLU A 106 7.34 -4.55 0.84
C GLU A 106 8.16 -3.44 0.21
N PHE A 107 9.42 -3.42 0.58
CA PHE A 107 10.32 -2.31 0.34
C PHE A 107 11.49 -2.74 -0.55
N GLY A 108 11.24 -2.86 -1.86
CA GLY A 108 12.30 -3.02 -2.83
C GLY A 108 13.23 -4.21 -2.59
N LYS A 109 12.69 -5.37 -2.33
CA LYS A 109 13.53 -6.57 -2.20
C LYS A 109 13.71 -7.26 -3.54
N PRO A 110 14.84 -7.97 -3.76
CA PRO A 110 15.99 -8.08 -2.87
C PRO A 110 16.76 -6.77 -2.70
N GLN A 111 17.62 -6.75 -1.68
CA GLN A 111 18.47 -5.60 -1.38
C GLN A 111 19.23 -5.15 -2.61
N ASN A 112 19.53 -3.86 -2.69
CA ASN A 112 20.34 -3.23 -3.75
C ASN A 112 19.63 -3.11 -5.10
N LEU A 113 18.31 -3.30 -5.17
CA LEU A 113 17.58 -2.96 -6.38
C LEU A 113 17.59 -1.44 -6.57
N ASN A 114 17.77 -0.98 -7.83
CA ASN A 114 17.52 0.42 -8.13
C ASN A 114 16.00 0.65 -8.11
N MET A 115 15.59 1.92 -8.18
CA MET A 115 14.18 2.28 -8.05
C MET A 115 13.31 1.62 -9.13
N GLN A 116 13.81 1.55 -10.37
CA GLN A 116 13.07 0.94 -11.47
C GLN A 116 12.82 -0.55 -11.22
N LYS A 117 13.85 -1.26 -10.77
CA LYS A 117 13.72 -2.69 -10.47
C LYS A 117 12.80 -2.94 -9.26
N ALA A 118 12.88 -2.07 -8.27
CA ALA A 118 11.97 -2.16 -7.12
C ALA A 118 10.52 -2.02 -7.57
N GLU A 119 10.23 -1.07 -8.45
CA GLU A 119 8.88 -0.84 -8.96
C GLU A 119 8.39 -1.99 -9.84
N GLU A 120 9.26 -2.54 -10.70
CA GLU A 120 8.93 -3.73 -11.49
C GLU A 120 8.57 -4.91 -10.57
N TRP A 121 9.33 -5.08 -9.51
CA TRP A 121 9.12 -6.15 -8.56
C TRP A 121 7.78 -6.00 -7.80
N GLN A 122 7.40 -4.76 -7.44
CA GLN A 122 6.12 -4.47 -6.81
C GLN A 122 4.96 -4.91 -7.70
N ILE A 123 5.00 -4.57 -8.99
CA ILE A 123 3.90 -4.89 -9.89
C ILE A 123 3.84 -6.39 -10.17
N GLU A 124 4.98 -7.05 -10.24
CA GLU A 124 5.05 -8.50 -10.39
C GLU A 124 4.40 -9.20 -9.19
N LEU A 125 4.69 -8.72 -7.98
CA LEU A 125 4.07 -9.23 -6.76
C LEU A 125 2.54 -9.06 -6.82
N GLY A 126 2.08 -7.89 -7.23
CA GLY A 126 0.65 -7.61 -7.35
C GLY A 126 -0.05 -8.54 -8.32
N HIS A 127 0.58 -8.81 -9.47
CA HIS A 127 0.03 -9.74 -10.45
C HIS A 127 -0.06 -11.18 -9.91
N LYS A 128 0.96 -11.63 -9.18
CA LYS A 128 0.95 -12.97 -8.58
C LYS A 128 -0.17 -13.10 -7.54
N VAL A 129 -0.36 -12.08 -6.73
CA VAL A 129 -1.44 -12.07 -5.74
C VAL A 129 -2.80 -12.12 -6.44
N MET A 130 -3.00 -11.31 -7.47
CA MET A 130 -4.25 -11.32 -8.23
C MET A 130 -4.53 -12.71 -8.80
N MET A 131 -3.52 -13.36 -9.37
CA MET A 131 -3.69 -14.71 -9.93
C MET A 131 -4.05 -15.72 -8.83
N ASN A 132 -3.47 -15.58 -7.64
CA ASN A 132 -3.80 -16.47 -6.52
C ASN A 132 -5.25 -16.30 -6.03
N LEU A 133 -5.84 -15.14 -6.25
CA LEU A 133 -7.19 -14.81 -5.80
C LEU A 133 -8.28 -15.16 -6.82
N LYS A 134 -7.90 -15.50 -8.04
CA LYS A 134 -8.87 -15.87 -9.09
C LYS A 134 -9.58 -17.19 -8.83
#